data_d6c68c293845cdda4a77925877dbbc05
#
_entry.id   d6c68c293845cdda4a77925877dbbc05
#
_cell.length_a   1.000
_cell.length_b   1.000
_cell.length_c   1.000
_cell.angle_alpha   90.00
_cell.angle_beta   90.00
_cell.angle_gamma   90.00
#
_symmetry.space_group_name_H-M   'P 1'
#
loop_
_entity.id
_entity.type
_entity.pdbx_description
1 polymer ?
#
loop_
_entity_poly.entity_id
_entity_poly.type
_entity_poly.pdbx_seq_one_letter_code
_entity_poly.pdbx_strand_id
1 'polypeptide(L)'
;QYSILDGQASIPRLVDKAIANGMRGIAVTDHGDMFGIKEFFNYVNKKNGGTNGEIKDLKKKIAALESGKAESENPEAELAACREQLEAAKKRLFKPIIGCEMYVARRSLELKDGKQDQSGYHLVVLAKNLKGYHNLIKLVSKAWTKGFYMRPRTDRTELEKYHEGLIVCSACLGGEIPRRITAGQFAEAEEAIEWYRNLFGDDFYLELQRHKATVPRANHETYKLQEVVNKKLMEYSKKYGIKLVCTNDVHFVDEENAEAHDRLICLSTGKDLDDPNRMLYTKQEWMKTREEMNELFADVPEALANTVDICDQVEFYSIDHAPIMPTFAIPEDFGTEEEYRKKFTEKDLFDEFTQDENGNVVMDEASAKAKIERLGGYEKLYRIKLEADYLRKLTMDGARK
;
A
#
# COMPACT_ATOMS: atom_id res chain seq x y z
N GLN A 1 -11.17 3.31 -4.72
CA GLN A 1 -11.57 4.71 -4.46
C GLN A 1 -10.76 5.69 -5.28
N TYR A 2 -9.48 5.43 -5.49
CA TYR A 2 -8.58 6.32 -6.24
C TYR A 2 -8.42 5.92 -7.72
N SER A 3 -9.00 4.80 -8.13
CA SER A 3 -9.22 4.46 -9.55
C SER A 3 -10.32 5.33 -10.14
N ILE A 4 -9.99 6.60 -10.43
CA ILE A 4 -10.96 7.70 -10.68
C ILE A 4 -11.86 7.42 -11.89
N LEU A 5 -11.39 6.63 -12.87
CA LEU A 5 -12.18 6.31 -14.06
C LEU A 5 -13.39 5.43 -13.74
N ASP A 6 -13.19 4.39 -12.90
CA ASP A 6 -14.11 3.26 -12.78
C ASP A 6 -14.23 2.68 -11.36
N GLY A 7 -13.48 3.18 -10.36
CA GLY A 7 -13.56 2.71 -9.00
C GLY A 7 -14.62 3.45 -8.17
N GLN A 8 -15.73 2.78 -7.84
CA GLN A 8 -16.78 3.33 -6.96
C GLN A 8 -16.63 2.89 -5.49
N ALA A 9 -15.87 1.84 -5.20
CA ALA A 9 -15.68 1.33 -3.85
C ALA A 9 -14.92 2.32 -2.97
N SER A 10 -15.57 2.84 -1.90
CA SER A 10 -14.86 3.63 -0.89
C SER A 10 -14.11 2.74 0.10
N ILE A 11 -12.96 3.20 0.58
CA ILE A 11 -12.11 2.45 1.53
C ILE A 11 -12.90 2.04 2.78
N PRO A 12 -13.65 2.93 3.47
CA PRO A 12 -14.41 2.54 4.65
C PRO A 12 -15.44 1.44 4.38
N ARG A 13 -16.24 1.58 3.32
CA ARG A 13 -17.27 0.57 2.99
C ARG A 13 -16.65 -0.77 2.60
N LEU A 14 -15.54 -0.75 1.85
CA LEU A 14 -14.83 -1.95 1.44
C LEU A 14 -14.29 -2.72 2.65
N VAL A 15 -13.60 -2.03 3.57
CA VAL A 15 -13.04 -2.62 4.79
C VAL A 15 -14.15 -3.13 5.72
N ASP A 16 -15.21 -2.35 5.92
CA ASP A 16 -16.31 -2.74 6.80
C ASP A 16 -17.04 -3.99 6.28
N LYS A 17 -17.29 -4.07 4.98
CA LYS A 17 -17.88 -5.26 4.36
C LYS A 17 -16.95 -6.47 4.44
N ALA A 18 -15.64 -6.29 4.22
CA ALA A 18 -14.67 -7.38 4.35
C ALA A 18 -14.66 -7.96 5.77
N ILE A 19 -14.66 -7.09 6.79
CA ILE A 19 -14.74 -7.51 8.19
C ILE A 19 -16.08 -8.22 8.48
N ALA A 20 -17.20 -7.67 8.01
CA ALA A 20 -18.52 -8.26 8.18
C ALA A 20 -18.64 -9.66 7.53
N ASN A 21 -17.98 -9.86 6.38
CA ASN A 21 -17.88 -11.14 5.70
C ASN A 21 -16.88 -12.12 6.35
N GLY A 22 -16.27 -11.77 7.49
CA GLY A 22 -15.32 -12.63 8.21
C GLY A 22 -13.98 -12.81 7.48
N MET A 23 -13.63 -11.92 6.56
CA MET A 23 -12.32 -11.94 5.89
C MET A 23 -11.20 -11.58 6.88
N ARG A 24 -10.03 -12.19 6.72
CA ARG A 24 -8.86 -11.94 7.59
C ARG A 24 -8.06 -10.71 7.16
N GLY A 25 -8.28 -10.22 5.96
CA GLY A 25 -7.63 -9.05 5.38
C GLY A 25 -8.25 -8.73 4.03
N ILE A 26 -7.86 -7.62 3.45
CA ILE A 26 -8.25 -7.21 2.10
C ILE A 26 -7.10 -6.46 1.43
N ALA A 27 -6.97 -6.63 0.11
CA ALA A 27 -6.04 -5.85 -0.70
C ALA A 27 -6.74 -4.62 -1.29
N VAL A 28 -6.02 -3.51 -1.37
CA VAL A 28 -6.38 -2.35 -2.19
C VAL A 28 -5.34 -2.21 -3.29
N THR A 29 -5.81 -2.22 -4.55
CA THR A 29 -4.98 -2.30 -5.75
C THR A 29 -5.47 -1.31 -6.81
N ASP A 30 -5.52 -0.01 -6.46
CA ASP A 30 -5.95 1.04 -7.38
C ASP A 30 -5.12 1.04 -8.69
N HIS A 31 -5.72 1.50 -9.78
CA HIS A 31 -5.13 1.51 -11.12
C HIS A 31 -3.95 2.48 -11.23
N GLY A 32 -2.73 1.95 -11.20
CA GLY A 32 -1.49 2.69 -11.43
C GLY A 32 -1.09 3.67 -10.33
N ASP A 33 -1.73 3.63 -9.17
CA ASP A 33 -1.42 4.52 -8.06
C ASP A 33 -1.51 3.85 -6.68
N MET A 34 -1.05 4.58 -5.67
CA MET A 34 -1.09 4.20 -4.25
C MET A 34 -1.66 5.35 -3.38
N PHE A 35 -2.47 6.22 -3.96
CA PHE A 35 -2.90 7.46 -3.28
C PHE A 35 -3.79 7.18 -2.07
N GLY A 36 -4.56 6.11 -2.08
CA GLY A 36 -5.44 5.68 -0.98
C GLY A 36 -4.75 4.91 0.14
N ILE A 37 -3.50 4.52 0.00
CA ILE A 37 -2.86 3.55 0.90
C ILE A 37 -2.77 4.05 2.34
N LYS A 38 -2.46 5.33 2.55
CA LYS A 38 -2.39 5.89 3.92
C LYS A 38 -3.77 5.96 4.58
N GLU A 39 -4.80 6.33 3.85
CA GLU A 39 -6.20 6.31 4.33
C GLU A 39 -6.62 4.88 4.68
N PHE A 40 -6.36 3.93 3.80
CA PHE A 40 -6.65 2.52 3.99
C PHE A 40 -5.96 1.95 5.23
N PHE A 41 -4.65 2.15 5.36
CA PHE A 41 -3.86 1.71 6.51
C PHE A 41 -4.38 2.28 7.83
N ASN A 42 -4.65 3.58 7.86
CA ASN A 42 -5.18 4.26 9.05
C ASN A 42 -6.57 3.75 9.42
N TYR A 43 -7.44 3.52 8.42
CA TYR A 43 -8.79 3.01 8.67
C TYR A 43 -8.77 1.60 9.25
N VAL A 44 -7.94 0.70 8.69
CA VAL A 44 -7.76 -0.65 9.21
C VAL A 44 -7.16 -0.62 10.63
N ASN A 45 -6.15 0.23 10.90
CA ASN A 45 -5.59 0.37 12.23
C ASN A 45 -6.61 0.86 13.27
N LYS A 46 -7.52 1.76 12.86
CA LYS A 46 -8.64 2.19 13.71
C LYS A 46 -9.57 1.01 14.05
N LYS A 47 -9.91 0.16 13.07
CA LYS A 47 -10.72 -1.06 13.30
C LYS A 47 -10.02 -2.05 14.22
N ASN A 48 -8.72 -2.19 14.11
CA ASN A 48 -7.88 -3.04 14.96
C ASN A 48 -7.59 -2.44 16.34
N GLY A 49 -8.05 -1.22 16.66
CA GLY A 49 -7.63 -0.43 17.82
C GLY A 49 -7.73 -1.18 19.16
N GLY A 50 -8.84 -1.89 19.41
CA GLY A 50 -9.03 -2.70 20.61
C GLY A 50 -8.02 -3.84 20.72
N THR A 51 -7.85 -4.60 19.64
CA THR A 51 -6.89 -5.71 19.55
C THR A 51 -5.44 -5.22 19.67
N ASN A 52 -5.12 -4.08 19.06
CA ASN A 52 -3.80 -3.46 19.19
C ASN A 52 -3.50 -3.02 20.63
N GLY A 53 -4.51 -2.52 21.36
CA GLY A 53 -4.42 -2.20 22.79
C GLY A 53 -4.09 -3.45 23.61
N GLU A 54 -4.84 -4.52 23.43
CA GLU A 54 -4.61 -5.82 24.09
C GLU A 54 -3.20 -6.36 23.79
N ILE A 55 -2.76 -6.34 22.54
CA ILE A 55 -1.41 -6.77 22.16
C ILE A 55 -0.33 -5.94 22.86
N LYS A 56 -0.53 -4.62 22.96
CA LYS A 56 0.40 -3.73 23.66
C LYS A 56 0.52 -4.07 25.14
N ASP A 57 -0.61 -4.33 25.80
CA ASP A 57 -0.64 -4.65 27.21
C ASP A 57 -0.05 -6.04 27.49
N LEU A 58 -0.34 -7.04 26.65
CA LEU A 58 0.28 -8.36 26.72
C LEU A 58 1.81 -8.29 26.55
N LYS A 59 2.30 -7.50 25.58
CA LYS A 59 3.75 -7.29 25.40
C LYS A 59 4.41 -6.65 26.62
N LYS A 60 3.76 -5.66 27.25
CA LYS A 60 4.27 -5.05 28.48
C LYS A 60 4.33 -6.07 29.63
N LYS A 61 3.27 -6.88 29.77
CA LYS A 61 3.20 -7.91 30.81
C LYS A 61 4.28 -8.97 30.62
N ILE A 62 4.47 -9.44 29.40
CA ILE A 62 5.56 -10.38 29.03
C ILE A 62 6.93 -9.80 29.41
N ALA A 63 7.21 -8.55 29.01
CA ALA A 63 8.48 -7.89 29.31
C ALA A 63 8.70 -7.68 30.83
N ALA A 64 7.64 -7.43 31.61
CA ALA A 64 7.70 -7.31 33.05
C ALA A 64 8.00 -8.65 33.71
N LEU A 65 7.39 -9.76 33.26
CA LEU A 65 7.64 -11.11 33.73
C LEU A 65 9.08 -11.56 33.40
N GLU A 66 9.55 -11.36 32.17
CA GLU A 66 10.90 -11.71 31.70
C GLU A 66 11.99 -10.93 32.46
N SER A 67 11.73 -9.70 32.86
CA SER A 67 12.67 -8.87 33.64
C SER A 67 12.57 -9.04 35.13
N GLY A 68 11.69 -9.92 35.63
CA GLY A 68 11.47 -10.16 37.08
C GLY A 68 10.86 -8.95 37.81
N LYS A 69 10.28 -8.00 37.09
CA LYS A 69 9.62 -6.80 37.68
C LYS A 69 8.16 -7.03 38.05
N ALA A 70 7.55 -8.10 37.51
CA ALA A 70 6.17 -8.46 37.87
C ALA A 70 6.20 -9.48 39.02
N GLU A 71 5.40 -9.23 40.07
CA GLU A 71 5.12 -10.19 41.11
C GLU A 71 4.21 -11.30 40.56
N SER A 72 4.62 -12.55 40.61
CA SER A 72 3.86 -13.72 40.18
C SER A 72 4.22 -14.94 40.98
N GLU A 73 3.22 -15.70 41.38
CA GLU A 73 3.43 -16.98 42.10
C GLU A 73 3.99 -18.08 41.17
N ASN A 74 3.72 -17.98 39.86
CA ASN A 74 4.26 -18.91 38.85
C ASN A 74 4.57 -18.15 37.54
N PRO A 75 5.74 -17.47 37.50
CA PRO A 75 6.11 -16.61 36.35
C PRO A 75 6.20 -17.36 35.03
N GLU A 76 6.64 -18.62 35.02
CA GLU A 76 6.80 -19.42 33.78
C GLU A 76 5.43 -19.76 33.15
N ALA A 77 4.48 -20.23 33.99
CA ALA A 77 3.13 -20.54 33.51
C ALA A 77 2.40 -19.28 33.01
N GLU A 78 2.55 -18.17 33.75
CA GLU A 78 1.93 -16.91 33.37
C GLU A 78 2.54 -16.34 32.08
N LEU A 79 3.85 -16.46 31.89
CA LEU A 79 4.55 -16.08 30.67
C LEU A 79 4.07 -16.91 29.47
N ALA A 80 3.91 -18.22 29.63
CA ALA A 80 3.40 -19.11 28.59
C ALA A 80 1.96 -18.71 28.19
N ALA A 81 1.08 -18.49 29.17
CA ALA A 81 -0.29 -18.05 28.93
C ALA A 81 -0.36 -16.68 28.22
N CYS A 82 0.46 -15.70 28.63
CA CYS A 82 0.53 -14.41 27.97
C CYS A 82 1.02 -14.51 26.52
N ARG A 83 1.98 -15.36 26.22
CA ARG A 83 2.47 -15.62 24.87
C ARG A 83 1.39 -16.26 23.99
N GLU A 84 0.65 -17.24 24.52
CA GLU A 84 -0.48 -17.86 23.80
C GLU A 84 -1.58 -16.82 23.49
N GLN A 85 -1.97 -16.02 24.50
CA GLN A 85 -2.93 -14.93 24.31
C GLN A 85 -2.44 -13.90 23.28
N LEU A 86 -1.16 -13.57 23.27
CA LEU A 86 -0.56 -12.67 22.29
C LEU A 86 -0.68 -13.22 20.86
N GLU A 87 -0.38 -14.49 20.65
CA GLU A 87 -0.54 -15.13 19.34
C GLU A 87 -2.02 -15.21 18.91
N ALA A 88 -2.92 -15.51 19.83
CA ALA A 88 -4.36 -15.47 19.57
C ALA A 88 -4.85 -14.06 19.20
N ALA A 89 -4.36 -13.04 19.91
CA ALA A 89 -4.69 -11.64 19.60
C ALA A 89 -4.17 -11.22 18.21
N LYS A 90 -2.94 -11.58 17.86
CA LYS A 90 -2.37 -11.31 16.53
C LYS A 90 -3.21 -11.93 15.39
N LYS A 91 -3.75 -13.15 15.60
CA LYS A 91 -4.60 -13.82 14.61
C LYS A 91 -5.96 -13.13 14.39
N ARG A 92 -6.41 -12.32 15.35
CA ARG A 92 -7.67 -11.53 15.23
C ARG A 92 -7.49 -10.21 14.50
N LEU A 93 -6.26 -9.76 14.26
CA LEU A 93 -6.03 -8.53 13.51
C LEU A 93 -6.50 -8.69 12.07
N PHE A 94 -7.29 -7.74 11.61
CA PHE A 94 -7.61 -7.59 10.20
C PHE A 94 -6.39 -7.02 9.46
N LYS A 95 -5.99 -7.65 8.36
CA LYS A 95 -4.73 -7.33 7.65
C LYS A 95 -4.95 -6.37 6.49
N PRO A 96 -4.35 -5.16 6.49
CA PRO A 96 -4.30 -4.33 5.31
C PRO A 96 -3.24 -4.86 4.35
N ILE A 97 -3.64 -5.29 3.16
CA ILE A 97 -2.73 -5.74 2.10
C ILE A 97 -2.57 -4.59 1.12
N ILE A 98 -1.38 -4.02 1.09
CA ILE A 98 -1.07 -2.86 0.26
C ILE A 98 -0.67 -3.34 -1.13
N GLY A 99 -1.29 -2.78 -2.16
CA GLY A 99 -1.00 -3.14 -3.55
C GLY A 99 -1.27 -2.01 -4.53
N CYS A 100 -1.09 -2.34 -5.80
CA CYS A 100 -1.40 -1.51 -6.96
C CYS A 100 -1.64 -2.42 -8.16
N GLU A 101 -2.66 -2.15 -8.96
CA GLU A 101 -2.77 -2.72 -10.30
C GLU A 101 -1.93 -1.86 -11.25
N MET A 102 -0.74 -2.33 -11.55
CA MET A 102 0.24 -1.61 -12.37
C MET A 102 0.00 -1.80 -13.85
N TYR A 103 0.41 -0.82 -14.65
CA TYR A 103 0.50 -0.91 -16.10
C TYR A 103 1.95 -1.26 -16.48
N VAL A 104 2.18 -2.45 -17.03
CA VAL A 104 3.51 -2.89 -17.52
C VAL A 104 3.64 -2.57 -19.00
N ALA A 105 4.55 -1.69 -19.36
CA ALA A 105 4.79 -1.28 -20.75
C ALA A 105 5.09 -2.50 -21.63
N ARG A 106 4.50 -2.53 -22.83
CA ARG A 106 4.68 -3.65 -23.78
C ARG A 106 6.10 -3.76 -24.31
N ARG A 107 6.86 -2.66 -24.30
CA ARG A 107 8.24 -2.57 -24.75
C ARG A 107 9.13 -2.02 -23.62
N SER A 108 9.20 -0.73 -23.47
CA SER A 108 9.91 -0.03 -22.39
C SER A 108 9.10 1.17 -21.92
N LEU A 109 9.25 1.54 -20.66
CA LEU A 109 8.60 2.73 -20.09
C LEU A 109 9.06 4.04 -20.75
N GLU A 110 10.24 4.04 -21.37
CA GLU A 110 10.80 5.22 -22.03
C GLU A 110 10.21 5.43 -23.42
N LEU A 111 9.69 4.39 -24.06
CA LEU A 111 9.09 4.47 -25.39
C LEU A 111 7.65 5.05 -25.27
N LYS A 112 7.39 6.11 -26.05
CA LYS A 112 6.14 6.86 -26.01
C LYS A 112 5.64 7.15 -27.44
N ASP A 113 5.49 6.08 -28.21
CA ASP A 113 5.18 6.15 -29.64
C ASP A 113 3.88 5.42 -29.98
N GLY A 114 2.88 6.21 -30.36
CA GLY A 114 1.62 5.72 -30.87
C GLY A 114 0.79 4.88 -29.90
N LYS A 115 -0.24 4.22 -30.44
CA LYS A 115 -1.20 3.42 -29.64
C LYS A 115 -0.59 2.25 -28.89
N GLN A 116 0.51 1.71 -29.37
CA GLN A 116 1.17 0.55 -28.76
C GLN A 116 1.76 0.85 -27.39
N ASP A 117 2.15 2.11 -27.13
CA ASP A 117 2.75 2.53 -25.86
C ASP A 117 1.80 3.32 -24.95
N GLN A 118 0.57 3.66 -25.39
CA GLN A 118 -0.38 4.48 -24.62
C GLN A 118 -0.86 3.83 -23.33
N SER A 119 -0.73 2.50 -23.23
CA SER A 119 -1.10 1.73 -22.04
C SER A 119 -0.15 0.56 -21.88
N GLY A 120 -0.24 -0.13 -20.75
CA GLY A 120 0.50 -1.35 -20.48
C GLY A 120 -0.43 -2.56 -20.31
N TYR A 121 0.19 -3.69 -20.00
CA TYR A 121 -0.51 -4.85 -19.46
C TYR A 121 -0.80 -4.62 -17.98
N HIS A 122 -1.96 -5.06 -17.51
CA HIS A 122 -2.28 -5.02 -16.11
C HIS A 122 -1.48 -6.07 -15.34
N LEU A 123 -1.02 -5.71 -14.15
CA LEU A 123 -0.33 -6.61 -13.23
C LEU A 123 -0.71 -6.22 -11.81
N VAL A 124 -1.34 -7.12 -11.07
CA VAL A 124 -1.61 -6.91 -9.65
C VAL A 124 -0.32 -7.15 -8.87
N VAL A 125 0.11 -6.15 -8.11
CA VAL A 125 1.33 -6.19 -7.31
C VAL A 125 1.00 -5.87 -5.87
N LEU A 126 1.34 -6.78 -4.95
CA LEU A 126 1.08 -6.67 -3.52
C LEU A 126 2.39 -6.58 -2.75
N ALA A 127 2.44 -5.73 -1.74
CA ALA A 127 3.60 -5.61 -0.86
C ALA A 127 3.54 -6.67 0.25
N LYS A 128 4.41 -7.67 0.19
CA LYS A 128 4.50 -8.78 1.14
C LYS A 128 5.01 -8.32 2.51
N ASN A 129 5.90 -7.33 2.52
CA ASN A 129 6.55 -6.79 3.72
C ASN A 129 6.97 -5.33 3.50
N LEU A 130 7.58 -4.70 4.51
CA LEU A 130 8.01 -3.30 4.44
C LEU A 130 9.01 -3.02 3.30
N LYS A 131 9.88 -3.98 2.98
CA LYS A 131 10.79 -3.86 1.82
C LYS A 131 10.01 -3.81 0.51
N GLY A 132 9.04 -4.72 0.35
CA GLY A 132 8.13 -4.74 -0.80
C GLY A 132 7.32 -3.44 -0.91
N TYR A 133 6.82 -2.91 0.21
CA TYR A 133 6.14 -1.61 0.22
C TYR A 133 7.02 -0.48 -0.32
N HIS A 134 8.27 -0.38 0.13
CA HIS A 134 9.21 0.62 -0.38
C HIS A 134 9.57 0.40 -1.86
N ASN A 135 9.66 -0.86 -2.29
CA ASN A 135 9.91 -1.19 -3.70
C ASN A 135 8.70 -0.83 -4.57
N LEU A 136 7.49 -1.11 -4.10
CA LEU A 136 6.26 -0.73 -4.80
C LEU A 136 6.13 0.79 -4.95
N ILE A 137 6.46 1.57 -3.91
CA ILE A 137 6.53 3.04 -4.00
C ILE A 137 7.48 3.49 -5.11
N LYS A 138 8.66 2.87 -5.21
CA LYS A 138 9.64 3.22 -6.26
C LYS A 138 9.12 2.90 -7.65
N LEU A 139 8.49 1.74 -7.82
CA LEU A 139 7.88 1.33 -9.09
C LEU A 139 6.78 2.31 -9.51
N VAL A 140 5.82 2.61 -8.63
CA VAL A 140 4.72 3.53 -8.89
C VAL A 140 5.23 4.95 -9.14
N SER A 141 6.17 5.45 -8.32
CA SER A 141 6.74 6.79 -8.50
C SER A 141 7.46 6.95 -9.84
N LYS A 142 8.22 5.93 -10.26
CA LYS A 142 8.88 5.93 -11.57
C LYS A 142 7.87 5.81 -12.70
N ALA A 143 6.81 5.03 -12.54
CA ALA A 143 5.74 4.94 -13.53
C ALA A 143 5.11 6.31 -13.79
N TRP A 144 4.89 7.13 -12.75
CA TRP A 144 4.37 8.48 -12.87
C TRP A 144 5.38 9.49 -13.42
N THR A 145 6.63 9.46 -12.94
CA THR A 145 7.61 10.50 -13.27
C THR A 145 8.36 10.26 -14.57
N LYS A 146 8.55 8.99 -14.96
CA LYS A 146 9.30 8.60 -16.17
C LYS A 146 8.45 7.87 -17.19
N GLY A 147 7.64 6.91 -16.72
CA GLY A 147 6.87 6.00 -17.57
C GLY A 147 5.53 6.53 -18.05
N PHE A 148 5.11 7.72 -17.62
CA PHE A 148 3.79 8.25 -17.97
C PHE A 148 3.66 8.51 -19.47
N TYR A 149 2.72 7.78 -20.08
CA TYR A 149 2.21 8.05 -21.44
C TYR A 149 0.77 7.55 -21.52
N MET A 150 -0.18 8.46 -21.32
CA MET A 150 -1.62 8.23 -21.11
C MET A 150 -1.94 7.43 -19.82
N ARG A 151 -1.05 6.57 -19.39
CA ARG A 151 -1.09 5.82 -18.12
C ARG A 151 0.30 5.80 -17.47
N PRO A 152 0.39 5.68 -16.14
CA PRO A 152 1.66 5.52 -15.44
C PRO A 152 2.16 4.08 -15.64
N ARG A 153 3.20 3.89 -16.47
CA ARG A 153 3.70 2.57 -16.84
C ARG A 153 5.04 2.26 -16.17
N THR A 154 5.16 1.08 -15.63
CA THR A 154 6.44 0.44 -15.33
C THR A 154 6.86 -0.46 -16.51
N ASP A 155 8.01 -1.12 -16.41
CA ASP A 155 8.42 -2.17 -17.36
C ASP A 155 9.17 -3.30 -16.65
N ARG A 156 9.56 -4.33 -17.41
CA ARG A 156 10.28 -5.49 -16.89
C ARG A 156 11.62 -5.11 -16.24
N THR A 157 12.33 -4.13 -16.78
CA THR A 157 13.61 -3.66 -16.24
C THR A 157 13.46 -3.06 -14.84
N GLU A 158 12.41 -2.29 -14.62
CA GLU A 158 12.14 -1.73 -13.28
C GLU A 158 11.60 -2.80 -12.32
N LEU A 159 10.80 -3.75 -12.80
CA LEU A 159 10.36 -4.89 -12.00
C LEU A 159 11.54 -5.75 -11.54
N GLU A 160 12.51 -6.03 -12.40
CA GLU A 160 13.75 -6.76 -12.03
C GLU A 160 14.54 -6.06 -10.91
N LYS A 161 14.57 -4.72 -10.90
CA LYS A 161 15.28 -3.94 -9.88
C LYS A 161 14.57 -3.93 -8.53
N TYR A 162 13.23 -4.00 -8.54
CA TYR A 162 12.42 -3.74 -7.34
C TYR A 162 11.43 -4.87 -7.02
N HIS A 163 11.69 -6.11 -7.46
CA HIS A 163 10.82 -7.27 -7.25
C HIS A 163 10.79 -7.79 -5.81
N GLU A 164 11.85 -7.57 -5.04
CA GLU A 164 12.02 -8.14 -3.70
C GLU A 164 10.89 -7.71 -2.74
N GLY A 165 10.26 -8.70 -2.08
CA GLY A 165 9.18 -8.48 -1.14
C GLY A 165 7.83 -8.18 -1.80
N LEU A 166 7.67 -8.48 -3.09
CA LEU A 166 6.42 -8.33 -3.82
C LEU A 166 5.79 -9.70 -4.13
N ILE A 167 4.47 -9.76 -4.05
CA ILE A 167 3.65 -10.85 -4.59
C ILE A 167 2.97 -10.29 -5.83
N VAL A 168 2.91 -11.08 -6.91
CA VAL A 168 2.28 -10.66 -8.17
C VAL A 168 1.24 -11.65 -8.66
N CYS A 169 0.13 -11.11 -9.22
CA CYS A 169 -0.91 -11.91 -9.86
C CYS A 169 -1.07 -11.45 -11.31
N SER A 170 -1.43 -12.39 -12.20
CA SER A 170 -1.52 -12.14 -13.65
C SER A 170 -2.61 -11.18 -14.10
N ALA A 171 -3.39 -10.65 -13.17
CA ALA A 171 -4.46 -9.69 -13.33
C ALA A 171 -5.66 -10.19 -14.19
N CYS A 172 -6.53 -9.25 -14.59
CA CYS A 172 -7.73 -9.48 -15.39
C CYS A 172 -7.41 -9.78 -16.86
N LEU A 173 -8.41 -9.73 -17.74
CA LEU A 173 -8.21 -9.85 -19.22
C LEU A 173 -7.25 -8.78 -19.78
N GLY A 174 -6.97 -7.72 -19.03
CA GLY A 174 -5.98 -6.69 -19.36
C GLY A 174 -4.52 -7.13 -19.13
N GLY A 175 -4.27 -8.22 -18.39
CA GLY A 175 -2.95 -8.73 -18.10
C GLY A 175 -2.20 -9.26 -19.34
N GLU A 176 -0.87 -9.36 -19.26
CA GLU A 176 -0.05 -9.81 -20.40
C GLU A 176 -0.42 -11.22 -20.83
N ILE A 177 -0.45 -12.16 -19.89
CA ILE A 177 -0.74 -13.57 -20.16
C ILE A 177 -2.17 -13.76 -20.70
N PRO A 178 -3.24 -13.22 -20.06
CA PRO A 178 -4.59 -13.27 -20.59
C PRO A 178 -4.71 -12.67 -21.99
N ARG A 179 -4.08 -11.55 -22.29
CA ARG A 179 -4.11 -10.92 -23.61
C ARG A 179 -3.42 -11.77 -24.67
N ARG A 180 -2.29 -12.42 -24.35
CA ARG A 180 -1.60 -13.34 -25.25
C ARG A 180 -2.49 -14.54 -25.57
N ILE A 181 -3.15 -15.10 -24.54
CA ILE A 181 -4.07 -16.23 -24.73
C ILE A 181 -5.25 -15.83 -25.63
N THR A 182 -5.90 -14.71 -25.38
CA THR A 182 -7.04 -14.25 -26.19
C THR A 182 -6.65 -13.91 -27.63
N ALA A 183 -5.40 -13.52 -27.86
CA ALA A 183 -4.84 -13.29 -29.19
C ALA A 183 -4.35 -14.57 -29.89
N GLY A 184 -4.43 -15.75 -29.24
CA GLY A 184 -3.91 -17.01 -29.78
C GLY A 184 -2.38 -17.11 -29.75
N GLN A 185 -1.70 -16.21 -29.07
CA GLN A 185 -0.24 -16.12 -28.94
C GLN A 185 0.24 -16.96 -27.75
N PHE A 186 0.11 -18.29 -27.87
CA PHE A 186 0.36 -19.18 -26.72
C PHE A 186 1.85 -19.30 -26.38
N ALA A 187 2.74 -19.25 -27.37
CA ALA A 187 4.18 -19.27 -27.11
C ALA A 187 4.62 -18.02 -26.31
N GLU A 188 4.18 -16.87 -26.72
CA GLU A 188 4.48 -15.60 -26.02
C GLU A 188 3.83 -15.54 -24.63
N ALA A 189 2.68 -16.20 -24.44
CA ALA A 189 2.08 -16.33 -23.11
C ALA A 189 2.96 -17.21 -22.21
N GLU A 190 3.50 -18.29 -22.71
CA GLU A 190 4.41 -19.18 -21.98
C GLU A 190 5.74 -18.48 -21.65
N GLU A 191 6.33 -17.72 -22.60
CA GLU A 191 7.53 -16.91 -22.35
C GLU A 191 7.30 -15.88 -21.23
N ALA A 192 6.12 -15.24 -21.20
CA ALA A 192 5.77 -14.31 -20.14
C ALA A 192 5.64 -15.04 -18.79
N ILE A 193 4.99 -16.21 -18.76
CA ILE A 193 4.86 -17.05 -17.56
C ILE A 193 6.24 -17.42 -17.01
N GLU A 194 7.14 -17.89 -17.85
CA GLU A 194 8.50 -18.27 -17.45
C GLU A 194 9.27 -17.07 -16.89
N TRP A 195 9.15 -15.90 -17.53
CA TRP A 195 9.78 -14.67 -17.04
C TRP A 195 9.28 -14.29 -15.64
N TYR A 196 7.95 -14.22 -15.42
CA TYR A 196 7.38 -13.89 -14.13
C TYR A 196 7.75 -14.93 -13.06
N ARG A 197 7.66 -16.21 -13.39
CA ARG A 197 8.03 -17.30 -12.49
C ARG A 197 9.51 -17.25 -12.10
N ASN A 198 10.40 -16.97 -13.04
CA ASN A 198 11.83 -16.86 -12.75
C ASN A 198 12.16 -15.67 -11.86
N LEU A 199 11.41 -14.56 -11.98
CA LEU A 199 11.64 -13.35 -11.19
C LEU A 199 11.03 -13.44 -9.80
N PHE A 200 9.79 -13.93 -9.66
CA PHE A 200 9.02 -13.89 -8.43
C PHE A 200 8.90 -15.26 -7.71
N GLY A 201 9.27 -16.35 -8.37
CA GLY A 201 9.21 -17.69 -7.79
C GLY A 201 7.80 -18.05 -7.30
N ASP A 202 7.71 -18.46 -6.04
CA ASP A 202 6.44 -18.83 -5.37
C ASP A 202 5.53 -17.63 -5.04
N ASP A 203 6.01 -16.41 -5.20
CA ASP A 203 5.25 -15.18 -5.05
C ASP A 203 4.53 -14.76 -6.36
N PHE A 204 4.55 -15.60 -7.40
CA PHE A 204 3.80 -15.40 -8.64
C PHE A 204 2.57 -16.31 -8.71
N TYR A 205 1.41 -15.71 -9.00
CA TYR A 205 0.11 -16.38 -9.10
C TYR A 205 -0.56 -16.14 -10.45
N LEU A 206 -1.21 -17.17 -10.99
CA LEU A 206 -2.11 -17.03 -12.12
C LEU A 206 -3.53 -16.76 -11.60
N GLU A 207 -4.14 -15.68 -12.06
CA GLU A 207 -5.38 -15.12 -11.52
C GLU A 207 -6.58 -15.53 -12.36
N LEU A 208 -7.58 -16.14 -11.71
CA LEU A 208 -8.85 -16.55 -12.33
C LEU A 208 -9.96 -15.57 -11.94
N GLN A 209 -10.73 -15.13 -12.92
CA GLN A 209 -11.90 -14.28 -12.73
C GLN A 209 -13.11 -14.83 -13.48
N ARG A 210 -14.32 -14.64 -12.92
CA ARG A 210 -15.58 -15.11 -13.51
C ARG A 210 -16.68 -14.07 -13.33
N HIS A 211 -16.96 -13.32 -14.38
CA HIS A 211 -17.95 -12.23 -14.38
C HIS A 211 -19.04 -12.51 -15.41
N LYS A 212 -19.97 -13.42 -15.08
CA LYS A 212 -21.09 -13.77 -15.94
C LYS A 212 -22.21 -12.75 -15.78
N ALA A 213 -22.36 -11.87 -16.76
CA ALA A 213 -23.43 -10.87 -16.77
C ALA A 213 -24.83 -11.54 -16.68
N THR A 214 -25.67 -11.02 -15.80
CA THR A 214 -27.02 -11.54 -15.52
C THR A 214 -28.13 -10.62 -16.03
N VAL A 215 -27.77 -9.39 -16.45
CA VAL A 215 -28.73 -8.37 -16.90
C VAL A 215 -28.47 -7.94 -18.35
N PRO A 216 -29.51 -7.57 -19.12
CA PRO A 216 -29.33 -7.27 -20.56
C PRO A 216 -28.36 -6.14 -20.87
N ARG A 217 -28.35 -5.07 -20.04
CA ARG A 217 -27.47 -3.91 -20.23
C ARG A 217 -26.16 -4.10 -19.47
N ALA A 218 -25.37 -5.07 -19.91
CA ALA A 218 -24.06 -5.40 -19.35
C ALA A 218 -23.16 -5.99 -20.44
N ASN A 219 -21.86 -6.12 -20.16
CA ASN A 219 -20.91 -6.77 -21.06
C ASN A 219 -21.03 -8.31 -20.96
N HIS A 220 -21.54 -8.94 -21.97
CA HIS A 220 -21.70 -10.39 -22.05
C HIS A 220 -20.51 -11.13 -22.68
N GLU A 221 -19.58 -10.40 -23.30
CA GLU A 221 -18.42 -11.02 -23.97
C GLU A 221 -17.27 -11.30 -22.97
N THR A 222 -17.18 -10.51 -21.91
CA THR A 222 -16.11 -10.68 -20.90
C THR A 222 -16.06 -12.10 -20.35
N TYR A 223 -17.18 -12.67 -19.94
CA TYR A 223 -17.23 -14.02 -19.37
C TYR A 223 -16.76 -15.10 -20.35
N LYS A 224 -17.15 -14.99 -21.63
CA LYS A 224 -16.74 -15.95 -22.67
C LYS A 224 -15.20 -15.94 -22.86
N LEU A 225 -14.59 -14.76 -22.82
CA LEU A 225 -13.13 -14.64 -22.88
C LEU A 225 -12.49 -15.18 -21.59
N GLN A 226 -13.07 -14.91 -20.42
CA GLN A 226 -12.59 -15.45 -19.14
C GLN A 226 -12.65 -16.98 -19.12
N GLU A 227 -13.69 -17.62 -19.67
CA GLU A 227 -13.76 -19.09 -19.79
C GLU A 227 -12.57 -19.66 -20.58
N VAL A 228 -12.23 -19.06 -21.73
CA VAL A 228 -11.09 -19.48 -22.56
C VAL A 228 -9.77 -19.26 -21.81
N VAL A 229 -9.60 -18.08 -21.20
CA VAL A 229 -8.38 -17.72 -20.46
C VAL A 229 -8.21 -18.64 -19.24
N ASN A 230 -9.25 -18.77 -18.41
CA ASN A 230 -9.20 -19.58 -17.19
C ASN A 230 -8.82 -21.04 -17.48
N LYS A 231 -9.41 -21.63 -18.54
CA LYS A 231 -9.03 -22.99 -18.98
C LYS A 231 -7.54 -23.09 -19.26
N LYS A 232 -6.98 -22.11 -19.98
CA LYS A 232 -5.55 -22.08 -20.32
C LYS A 232 -4.67 -21.84 -19.08
N LEU A 233 -5.09 -20.93 -18.19
CA LEU A 233 -4.37 -20.66 -16.95
C LEU A 233 -4.32 -21.89 -16.04
N MET A 234 -5.41 -22.67 -15.95
CA MET A 234 -5.42 -23.94 -15.21
C MET A 234 -4.49 -24.99 -15.83
N GLU A 235 -4.38 -25.05 -17.18
CA GLU A 235 -3.41 -25.89 -17.87
C GLU A 235 -1.97 -25.45 -17.55
N TYR A 236 -1.68 -24.14 -17.62
CA TYR A 236 -0.35 -23.59 -17.33
C TYR A 236 0.03 -23.71 -15.85
N SER A 237 -0.91 -23.54 -14.93
CA SER A 237 -0.70 -23.80 -13.51
C SER A 237 -0.14 -25.20 -13.27
N LYS A 238 -0.77 -26.22 -13.85
CA LYS A 238 -0.29 -27.61 -13.77
C LYS A 238 1.04 -27.83 -14.46
N LYS A 239 1.23 -27.23 -15.65
CA LYS A 239 2.46 -27.39 -16.45
C LYS A 239 3.68 -26.80 -15.76
N TYR A 240 3.52 -25.62 -15.15
CA TYR A 240 4.63 -24.83 -14.59
C TYR A 240 4.71 -24.89 -13.07
N GLY A 241 3.75 -25.55 -12.40
CA GLY A 241 3.69 -25.62 -10.94
C GLY A 241 3.42 -24.27 -10.28
N ILE A 242 2.65 -23.38 -10.93
CA ILE A 242 2.31 -22.06 -10.42
C ILE A 242 0.94 -22.10 -9.75
N LYS A 243 0.82 -21.53 -8.57
CA LYS A 243 -0.44 -21.45 -7.84
C LYS A 243 -1.47 -20.58 -8.57
N LEU A 244 -2.74 -21.00 -8.50
CA LEU A 244 -3.89 -20.22 -8.95
C LEU A 244 -4.42 -19.37 -7.80
N VAL A 245 -5.03 -18.23 -8.10
CA VAL A 245 -5.79 -17.42 -7.17
C VAL A 245 -7.10 -16.99 -7.83
N CYS A 246 -8.21 -16.94 -7.07
CA CYS A 246 -9.48 -16.42 -7.55
C CYS A 246 -9.72 -15.01 -7.03
N THR A 247 -10.08 -14.09 -7.90
CA THR A 247 -10.44 -12.72 -7.54
C THR A 247 -11.75 -12.30 -8.21
N ASN A 248 -12.32 -11.20 -7.75
CA ASN A 248 -13.54 -10.64 -8.35
C ASN A 248 -13.37 -9.24 -8.92
N ASP A 249 -12.14 -8.73 -9.00
CA ASP A 249 -11.83 -7.42 -9.59
C ASP A 249 -12.80 -6.32 -9.14
N VAL A 250 -12.89 -6.13 -7.81
CA VAL A 250 -13.96 -5.36 -7.18
C VAL A 250 -13.85 -3.87 -7.52
N HIS A 251 -14.85 -3.35 -8.23
CA HIS A 251 -14.97 -1.95 -8.60
C HIS A 251 -16.02 -1.20 -7.76
N PHE A 252 -16.98 -1.91 -7.21
CA PHE A 252 -18.01 -1.39 -6.30
C PHE A 252 -18.32 -2.39 -5.19
N VAL A 253 -18.90 -1.93 -4.08
CA VAL A 253 -18.97 -2.73 -2.85
C VAL A 253 -20.11 -3.72 -2.86
N ASP A 254 -21.32 -3.28 -3.19
CA ASP A 254 -22.55 -4.08 -3.13
C ASP A 254 -23.16 -4.24 -4.52
N GLU A 255 -23.83 -5.38 -4.78
CA GLU A 255 -24.46 -5.68 -6.08
C GLU A 255 -25.40 -4.56 -6.53
N GLU A 256 -26.17 -3.98 -5.61
CA GLU A 256 -27.09 -2.86 -5.87
C GLU A 256 -26.39 -1.59 -6.39
N ASN A 257 -25.09 -1.46 -6.20
CA ASN A 257 -24.30 -0.32 -6.68
C ASN A 257 -23.96 -0.41 -8.18
N ALA A 258 -24.26 -1.51 -8.85
CA ALA A 258 -23.94 -1.74 -10.26
C ALA A 258 -24.48 -0.64 -11.21
N GLU A 259 -25.71 -0.15 -10.95
CA GLU A 259 -26.30 0.94 -11.75
C GLU A 259 -25.60 2.29 -11.48
N ALA A 260 -25.21 2.58 -10.25
CA ALA A 260 -24.47 3.79 -9.92
C ALA A 260 -23.05 3.75 -10.53
N HIS A 261 -22.43 2.56 -10.53
CA HIS A 261 -21.15 2.33 -11.18
C HIS A 261 -21.24 2.54 -12.71
N ASP A 262 -22.29 2.02 -13.36
CA ASP A 262 -22.51 2.21 -14.79
C ASP A 262 -22.64 3.70 -15.18
N ARG A 263 -23.30 4.51 -14.33
CA ARG A 263 -23.37 5.97 -14.50
C ARG A 263 -22.03 6.66 -14.28
N LEU A 264 -21.24 6.19 -13.31
CA LEU A 264 -19.88 6.70 -13.10
C LEU A 264 -19.00 6.49 -14.34
N ILE A 265 -19.10 5.33 -14.99
CA ILE A 265 -18.38 5.03 -16.24
C ILE A 265 -18.81 6.00 -17.35
N CYS A 266 -20.11 6.27 -17.49
CA CYS A 266 -20.61 7.26 -18.47
C CYS A 266 -20.02 8.65 -18.21
N LEU A 267 -20.06 9.11 -16.95
CA LEU A 267 -19.50 10.40 -16.55
C LEU A 267 -18.00 10.47 -16.88
N SER A 268 -17.23 9.44 -16.48
CA SER A 268 -15.78 9.40 -16.64
C SER A 268 -15.32 9.31 -18.11
N THR A 269 -16.13 8.69 -18.96
CA THR A 269 -15.83 8.52 -20.40
C THR A 269 -16.47 9.58 -21.29
N GLY A 270 -17.30 10.47 -20.72
CA GLY A 270 -18.06 11.48 -21.50
C GLY A 270 -19.07 10.86 -22.46
N LYS A 271 -19.72 9.75 -22.06
CA LYS A 271 -20.69 9.01 -22.86
C LYS A 271 -22.06 9.00 -22.22
N ASP A 272 -23.10 8.99 -23.04
CA ASP A 272 -24.47 8.82 -22.59
C ASP A 272 -24.82 7.35 -22.33
N LEU A 273 -25.83 7.12 -21.49
CA LEU A 273 -26.30 5.77 -21.16
C LEU A 273 -26.81 4.99 -22.39
N ASP A 274 -27.28 5.68 -23.42
CA ASP A 274 -27.81 5.08 -24.63
C ASP A 274 -26.77 4.94 -25.74
N ASP A 275 -25.54 5.44 -25.56
CA ASP A 275 -24.48 5.31 -26.56
C ASP A 275 -24.13 3.81 -26.73
N PRO A 276 -24.32 3.22 -27.93
CA PRO A 276 -24.07 1.79 -28.15
C PRO A 276 -22.58 1.44 -28.11
N ASN A 277 -21.68 2.44 -28.21
CA ASN A 277 -20.23 2.26 -28.20
C ASN A 277 -19.59 2.63 -26.85
N ARG A 278 -20.38 2.78 -25.79
CA ARG A 278 -19.85 3.09 -24.48
C ARG A 278 -19.21 1.87 -23.83
N MET A 279 -18.32 2.10 -22.89
CA MET A 279 -17.74 1.06 -22.05
C MET A 279 -18.83 0.46 -21.16
N LEU A 280 -18.89 -0.87 -21.12
CA LEU A 280 -19.80 -1.64 -20.27
C LEU A 280 -18.99 -2.64 -19.44
N TYR A 281 -19.29 -2.68 -18.15
CA TYR A 281 -18.87 -3.75 -17.23
C TYR A 281 -19.92 -4.87 -17.22
N THR A 282 -19.57 -6.01 -16.59
CA THR A 282 -20.47 -7.15 -16.48
C THR A 282 -21.53 -6.94 -15.41
N LYS A 283 -21.35 -5.96 -14.52
CA LYS A 283 -22.12 -5.70 -13.31
C LYS A 283 -21.95 -6.81 -12.26
N GLN A 284 -20.87 -7.58 -12.36
CA GLN A 284 -20.50 -8.63 -11.41
C GLN A 284 -19.25 -8.27 -10.58
N GLU A 285 -18.67 -7.10 -10.77
CA GLU A 285 -17.43 -6.60 -10.16
C GLU A 285 -17.68 -6.02 -8.75
N TRP A 286 -18.55 -6.69 -7.96
CA TRP A 286 -18.87 -6.34 -6.58
C TRP A 286 -18.24 -7.31 -5.58
N MET A 287 -18.15 -6.88 -4.31
CA MET A 287 -17.52 -7.67 -3.26
C MET A 287 -18.43 -8.81 -2.80
N LYS A 288 -18.17 -10.00 -3.33
CA LYS A 288 -18.92 -11.23 -3.02
C LYS A 288 -18.55 -11.78 -1.64
N THR A 289 -19.50 -12.49 -1.04
CA THR A 289 -19.28 -13.25 0.18
C THR A 289 -18.41 -14.48 -0.10
N ARG A 290 -17.94 -15.12 0.97
CA ARG A 290 -17.20 -16.37 0.88
C ARG A 290 -18.02 -17.49 0.23
N GLU A 291 -19.29 -17.57 0.57
CA GLU A 291 -20.23 -18.56 0.04
C GLU A 291 -20.43 -18.38 -1.46
N GLU A 292 -20.66 -17.14 -1.91
CA GLU A 292 -20.80 -16.81 -3.33
C GLU A 292 -19.53 -17.10 -4.13
N MET A 293 -18.33 -16.78 -3.57
CA MET A 293 -17.08 -17.13 -4.22
C MET A 293 -16.84 -18.65 -4.26
N ASN A 294 -17.17 -19.37 -3.19
CA ASN A 294 -17.10 -20.84 -3.17
C ASN A 294 -18.01 -21.49 -4.21
N GLU A 295 -19.20 -20.94 -4.41
CA GLU A 295 -20.14 -21.41 -5.43
C GLU A 295 -19.62 -21.10 -6.84
N LEU A 296 -19.11 -19.89 -7.05
CA LEU A 296 -18.58 -19.42 -8.33
C LEU A 296 -17.35 -20.21 -8.79
N PHE A 297 -16.49 -20.66 -7.86
CA PHE A 297 -15.23 -21.36 -8.12
C PHE A 297 -15.20 -22.77 -7.51
N ALA A 298 -16.36 -23.44 -7.41
CA ALA A 298 -16.48 -24.76 -6.78
C ALA A 298 -15.59 -25.85 -7.45
N ASP A 299 -15.24 -25.66 -8.70
CA ASP A 299 -14.36 -26.56 -9.48
C ASP A 299 -12.86 -26.34 -9.26
N VAL A 300 -12.48 -25.26 -8.57
CA VAL A 300 -11.06 -24.91 -8.28
C VAL A 300 -10.87 -24.39 -6.84
N PRO A 301 -11.29 -25.18 -5.82
CA PRO A 301 -11.28 -24.75 -4.42
C PRO A 301 -9.89 -24.38 -3.91
N GLU A 302 -8.82 -24.96 -4.46
CA GLU A 302 -7.45 -24.61 -4.13
C GLU A 302 -7.10 -23.15 -4.48
N ALA A 303 -7.68 -22.62 -5.56
CA ALA A 303 -7.44 -21.24 -5.96
C ALA A 303 -8.11 -20.24 -4.99
N LEU A 304 -9.20 -20.63 -4.35
CA LEU A 304 -9.80 -19.86 -3.25
C LEU A 304 -8.97 -19.96 -1.97
N ALA A 305 -8.48 -21.16 -1.63
CA ALA A 305 -7.61 -21.36 -0.47
C ALA A 305 -6.34 -20.52 -0.57
N ASN A 306 -5.75 -20.39 -1.77
CA ASN A 306 -4.57 -19.57 -2.01
C ASN A 306 -4.77 -18.08 -1.74
N THR A 307 -6.00 -17.55 -1.68
CA THR A 307 -6.26 -16.18 -1.23
C THR A 307 -5.90 -16.00 0.25
N VAL A 308 -6.15 -17.04 1.05
CA VAL A 308 -5.76 -17.09 2.46
C VAL A 308 -4.25 -17.24 2.59
N ASP A 309 -3.62 -18.08 1.76
CA ASP A 309 -2.17 -18.24 1.72
C ASP A 309 -1.47 -16.89 1.43
N ILE A 310 -1.96 -16.11 0.48
CA ILE A 310 -1.44 -14.75 0.20
C ILE A 310 -1.61 -13.85 1.43
N CYS A 311 -2.79 -13.87 2.05
CA CYS A 311 -3.02 -13.10 3.26
C CYS A 311 -2.07 -13.50 4.40
N ASP A 312 -1.77 -14.79 4.56
CA ASP A 312 -0.86 -15.29 5.59
C ASP A 312 0.61 -14.93 5.29
N GLN A 313 1.01 -14.92 4.03
CA GLN A 313 2.36 -14.53 3.60
C GLN A 313 2.65 -13.03 3.80
N VAL A 314 1.63 -12.18 3.73
CA VAL A 314 1.83 -10.74 3.97
C VAL A 314 2.10 -10.51 5.45
N GLU A 315 3.24 -9.91 5.76
CA GLU A 315 3.64 -9.58 7.11
C GLU A 315 2.82 -8.43 7.70
N PHE A 316 2.73 -8.35 9.03
CA PHE A 316 2.27 -7.14 9.70
C PHE A 316 3.43 -6.15 9.80
N TYR A 317 3.35 -5.06 9.07
CA TYR A 317 4.31 -3.96 9.13
C TYR A 317 3.59 -2.62 9.26
N SER A 318 4.30 -1.61 9.75
CA SER A 318 3.79 -0.23 9.81
C SER A 318 4.40 0.59 8.69
N ILE A 319 3.57 1.39 8.05
CA ILE A 319 4.01 2.44 7.13
C ILE A 319 4.17 3.80 7.84
N ASP A 320 3.90 3.84 9.14
CA ASP A 320 4.10 5.02 9.97
C ASP A 320 5.57 5.13 10.38
N HIS A 321 6.07 6.33 10.35
CA HIS A 321 7.39 6.70 10.86
C HIS A 321 7.29 7.95 11.73
N ALA A 322 8.32 8.23 12.51
CA ALA A 322 8.41 9.48 13.25
C ALA A 322 8.36 10.69 12.27
N PRO A 323 7.77 11.81 12.70
CA PRO A 323 7.76 13.01 11.86
C PRO A 323 9.17 13.38 11.41
N ILE A 324 9.34 13.55 10.09
CA ILE A 324 10.60 13.99 9.51
C ILE A 324 10.56 15.52 9.49
N MET A 325 11.41 16.14 10.30
CA MET A 325 11.62 17.58 10.25
C MET A 325 12.53 17.90 9.06
N PRO A 326 12.04 18.65 8.07
CA PRO A 326 12.88 19.04 6.94
C PRO A 326 14.05 19.90 7.43
N THR A 327 15.24 19.61 6.91
CA THR A 327 16.42 20.42 7.17
C THR A 327 16.45 21.57 6.17
N PHE A 328 16.40 22.80 6.67
CA PHE A 328 16.62 23.98 5.85
C PHE A 328 18.12 24.28 5.77
N ALA A 329 18.62 24.42 4.55
CA ALA A 329 20.00 24.85 4.35
C ALA A 329 20.10 26.36 4.58
N ILE A 330 20.73 26.76 5.68
CA ILE A 330 21.03 28.16 5.94
C ILE A 330 22.15 28.57 5.00
N PRO A 331 22.04 29.70 4.27
CA PRO A 331 23.12 30.20 3.41
C PRO A 331 24.39 30.47 4.20
N GLU A 332 25.54 30.06 3.66
CA GLU A 332 26.85 30.19 4.33
C GLU A 332 27.24 31.65 4.61
N ASP A 333 26.75 32.58 3.79
CA ASP A 333 26.95 34.03 3.98
C ASP A 333 26.20 34.60 5.19
N PHE A 334 25.24 33.90 5.76
CA PHE A 334 24.64 34.25 7.02
C PHE A 334 25.45 33.79 8.22
N GLY A 335 26.09 32.63 8.13
CA GLY A 335 26.94 32.07 9.17
C GLY A 335 26.87 30.54 9.22
N THR A 336 27.85 29.97 9.88
CA THR A 336 27.98 28.51 10.05
C THR A 336 27.95 28.12 11.53
N GLU A 337 27.68 26.82 11.81
CA GLU A 337 27.73 26.30 13.19
C GLU A 337 29.12 26.53 13.83
N GLU A 338 30.21 26.42 13.06
CA GLU A 338 31.57 26.66 13.56
C GLU A 338 31.80 28.10 14.00
N GLU A 339 31.27 29.06 13.26
CA GLU A 339 31.33 30.49 13.63
C GLU A 339 30.48 30.76 14.87
N TYR A 340 29.32 30.13 15.01
CA TYR A 340 28.48 30.26 16.19
C TYR A 340 29.12 29.66 17.43
N ARG A 341 29.88 28.55 17.34
CA ARG A 341 30.67 27.98 18.44
C ARG A 341 31.81 28.90 18.90
N LYS A 342 32.34 29.70 18.01
CA LYS A 342 33.36 30.69 18.35
C LYS A 342 32.79 31.98 18.95
N LYS A 343 31.54 32.31 18.55
CA LYS A 343 30.86 33.54 18.92
C LYS A 343 30.11 33.45 20.25
N PHE A 344 29.51 32.32 20.54
CA PHE A 344 28.67 32.11 21.72
C PHE A 344 29.27 31.02 22.62
N THR A 345 29.25 31.26 23.94
CA THR A 345 29.60 30.23 24.94
C THR A 345 28.38 29.38 25.29
N GLU A 346 28.60 28.22 25.90
CA GLU A 346 27.49 27.41 26.43
C GLU A 346 26.64 28.18 27.47
N LYS A 347 27.28 29.10 28.21
CA LYS A 347 26.59 29.96 29.13
C LYS A 347 25.65 30.92 28.42
N ASP A 348 26.09 31.53 27.34
CA ASP A 348 25.27 32.45 26.53
C ASP A 348 24.02 31.74 26.00
N LEU A 349 24.21 30.50 25.50
CA LEU A 349 23.09 29.66 25.03
C LEU A 349 22.14 29.24 26.17
N PHE A 350 22.70 28.95 27.36
CA PHE A 350 21.91 28.60 28.54
C PHE A 350 21.07 29.80 29.02
N ASP A 351 21.70 30.98 29.09
CA ASP A 351 21.02 32.21 29.53
C ASP A 351 19.89 32.58 28.55
N GLU A 352 20.15 32.53 27.24
CA GLU A 352 19.11 32.77 26.22
C GLU A 352 17.97 31.73 26.28
N PHE A 353 18.27 30.50 26.66
CA PHE A 353 17.28 29.43 26.77
C PHE A 353 16.42 29.52 28.04
N THR A 354 16.90 30.17 29.10
CA THR A 354 16.31 30.22 30.41
C THR A 354 15.75 31.57 30.78
N GLN A 355 16.06 32.64 30.03
CA GLN A 355 15.67 34.01 30.32
C GLN A 355 14.76 34.57 29.23
N ASP A 356 13.93 35.54 29.60
CA ASP A 356 13.14 36.35 28.67
C ASP A 356 13.99 37.54 28.11
N GLU A 357 13.38 38.34 27.24
CA GLU A 357 14.02 39.51 26.60
C GLU A 357 14.48 40.58 27.62
N ASN A 358 13.98 40.53 28.86
CA ASN A 358 14.34 41.45 29.94
C ASN A 358 15.37 40.84 30.90
N GLY A 359 15.84 39.64 30.67
CA GLY A 359 16.79 38.91 31.50
C GLY A 359 16.15 38.25 32.75
N ASN A 360 14.82 38.14 32.82
CA ASN A 360 14.13 37.44 33.90
C ASN A 360 14.19 35.92 33.64
N VAL A 361 14.54 35.17 34.67
CA VAL A 361 14.58 33.70 34.58
C VAL A 361 13.16 33.16 34.47
N VAL A 362 12.84 32.51 33.33
CA VAL A 362 11.55 31.90 33.02
C VAL A 362 11.56 30.38 33.15
N MET A 363 12.74 29.77 33.35
CA MET A 363 12.91 28.35 33.55
C MET A 363 13.99 28.06 34.58
N ASP A 364 13.72 27.16 35.56
CA ASP A 364 14.71 26.75 36.52
C ASP A 364 15.83 25.94 35.92
N GLU A 365 16.99 25.94 36.57
CA GLU A 365 18.22 25.34 36.08
C GLU A 365 18.12 23.83 35.84
N ALA A 366 17.42 23.10 36.71
CA ALA A 366 17.27 21.65 36.61
C ALA A 366 16.41 21.26 35.40
N SER A 367 15.29 21.96 35.22
CA SER A 367 14.38 21.78 34.06
C SER A 367 15.09 22.15 32.75
N ALA A 368 15.90 23.23 32.77
CA ALA A 368 16.64 23.65 31.59
C ALA A 368 17.69 22.62 31.19
N LYS A 369 18.49 22.12 32.11
CA LYS A 369 19.51 21.07 31.84
C LYS A 369 18.89 19.80 31.29
N ALA A 370 17.79 19.32 31.89
CA ALA A 370 17.06 18.14 31.42
C ALA A 370 16.49 18.33 29.98
N LYS A 371 16.03 19.55 29.68
CA LYS A 371 15.48 19.86 28.35
C LYS A 371 16.59 20.01 27.30
N ILE A 372 17.73 20.61 27.64
CA ILE A 372 18.93 20.69 26.78
C ILE A 372 19.43 19.29 26.43
N GLU A 373 19.56 18.41 27.43
CA GLU A 373 19.99 17.03 27.21
C GLU A 373 19.01 16.26 26.30
N ARG A 374 17.71 16.42 26.51
CA ARG A 374 16.66 15.83 25.65
C ARG A 374 16.72 16.35 24.21
N LEU A 375 17.14 17.59 23.98
CA LEU A 375 17.33 18.18 22.65
C LEU A 375 18.60 17.67 21.97
N GLY A 376 19.50 17.03 22.68
CA GLY A 376 20.76 16.47 22.15
C GLY A 376 22.02 17.25 22.58
N GLY A 377 21.91 17.98 23.68
CA GLY A 377 23.03 18.73 24.29
C GLY A 377 23.34 20.06 23.61
N TYR A 378 24.39 20.73 24.08
CA TYR A 378 24.84 22.03 23.56
C TYR A 378 25.24 21.99 22.09
N GLU A 379 25.74 20.86 21.61
CA GLU A 379 26.06 20.67 20.21
C GLU A 379 24.89 20.99 19.28
N LYS A 380 23.69 20.54 19.66
CA LYS A 380 22.46 20.86 18.92
C LYS A 380 21.93 22.26 19.18
N LEU A 381 22.19 22.83 20.36
CA LEU A 381 21.79 24.20 20.67
C LEU A 381 22.46 25.25 19.77
N TYR A 382 23.73 25.07 19.41
CA TYR A 382 24.40 25.96 18.45
C TYR A 382 23.68 26.01 17.11
N ARG A 383 23.25 24.86 16.62
CA ARG A 383 22.46 24.79 15.39
C ARG A 383 21.07 25.42 15.56
N ILE A 384 20.39 25.14 16.65
CA ILE A 384 19.08 25.74 16.95
C ILE A 384 19.18 27.26 17.03
N LYS A 385 20.23 27.81 17.66
CA LYS A 385 20.52 29.24 17.73
C LYS A 385 20.73 29.83 16.33
N LEU A 386 21.54 29.19 15.50
CA LEU A 386 21.79 29.63 14.13
C LEU A 386 20.47 29.65 13.31
N GLU A 387 19.67 28.60 13.42
CA GLU A 387 18.36 28.48 12.74
C GLU A 387 17.37 29.57 13.21
N ALA A 388 17.33 29.83 14.52
CA ALA A 388 16.48 30.86 15.12
C ALA A 388 16.87 32.27 14.68
N ASP A 389 18.17 32.59 14.68
CA ASP A 389 18.67 33.87 14.26
C ASP A 389 18.41 34.11 12.76
N TYR A 390 18.56 33.07 11.92
CA TYR A 390 18.25 33.19 10.51
C TYR A 390 16.74 33.38 10.28
N LEU A 391 15.89 32.65 11.00
CA LEU A 391 14.44 32.84 10.94
C LEU A 391 14.05 34.26 11.36
N ARG A 392 14.66 34.78 12.45
CA ARG A 392 14.46 36.17 12.90
C ARG A 392 14.83 37.17 11.81
N LYS A 393 15.98 36.96 11.16
CA LYS A 393 16.41 37.81 10.02
C LYS A 393 15.37 37.78 8.89
N LEU A 394 14.95 36.61 8.46
CA LEU A 394 13.96 36.48 7.38
C LEU A 394 12.62 37.16 7.74
N THR A 395 12.19 37.01 9.00
CA THR A 395 10.97 37.65 9.50
C THR A 395 11.06 39.17 9.47
N MET A 396 12.19 39.71 9.96
CA MET A 396 12.42 41.17 9.98
C MET A 396 12.57 41.78 8.58
N ASP A 397 13.26 41.04 7.67
CA ASP A 397 13.40 41.46 6.28
C ASP A 397 12.06 41.42 5.54
N GLY A 398 11.21 40.42 5.85
CA GLY A 398 9.83 40.35 5.32
C GLY A 398 8.90 41.46 5.85
N ALA A 399 9.02 41.81 7.12
CA ALA A 399 8.21 42.86 7.74
C ALA A 399 8.56 44.29 7.25
N ARG A 400 9.75 44.46 6.67
CA ARG A 400 10.20 45.75 6.11
C ARG A 400 9.79 45.95 4.65
N LYS A 401 9.38 44.88 3.96
CA LYS A 401 8.83 44.92 2.58
C LYS A 401 7.33 45.23 2.60
#